data_883024a2a5266abd78b7320bcf0d4238
#
_entry.id   883024a2a5266abd78b7320bcf0d4238
#
_cell.length_a   1.000
_cell.length_b   1.000
_cell.length_c   1.000
_cell.angle_alpha   90.00
_cell.angle_beta   90.00
_cell.angle_gamma   90.00
#
_symmetry.space_group_name_H-M   'P 1'
#
loop_
_entity.id
_entity.type
_entity.pdbx_description
1 polymer ?
#
loop_
_entity_poly.entity_id
_entity_poly.type
_entity_poly.pdbx_seq_one_letter_code
_entity_poly.pdbx_strand_id
1 'polypeptide(L)'
;QNNYDGSIRILFNGRHFGTGNFRYDSWRVPMNIALDYSWSCADKEWQRAYGEKIQNFFYSQGIDTFVDQYCVDGSIPEEQDILAAGGWTKVLRHSVGLVSTVAAASLLCDHEISREFIDRLWNSKNEPYEDGYFDAYYDGLLRLFAFMHLSGNYRVITPAE
;
A
#
# COMPACT_ATOMS: atom_id res chain seq x y z
N GLN A 1 -5.05 3.12 22.36
CA GLN A 1 -4.07 3.98 23.07
C GLN A 1 -2.78 3.99 22.27
N ASN A 2 -2.37 5.14 21.80
CA ASN A 2 -1.06 5.32 21.18
C ASN A 2 -0.02 5.35 22.30
N ASN A 3 0.93 4.45 22.27
CA ASN A 3 2.12 4.60 23.09
C ASN A 3 3.09 5.55 22.36
N TYR A 4 3.72 6.45 23.10
CA TYR A 4 4.69 7.42 22.58
C TYR A 4 5.97 6.79 21.98
N ASP A 5 6.13 5.48 22.10
CA ASP A 5 7.22 4.69 21.50
C ASP A 5 6.92 4.26 20.05
N GLY A 6 5.82 4.73 19.48
CA GLY A 6 5.40 4.38 18.12
C GLY A 6 4.71 3.01 17.99
N SER A 7 4.60 2.26 19.07
CA SER A 7 3.86 0.99 19.04
C SER A 7 2.36 1.23 19.15
N ILE A 8 1.61 0.87 18.12
CA ILE A 8 0.14 0.84 18.17
C ILE A 8 -0.26 -0.54 18.69
N ARG A 9 -0.86 -0.59 19.86
CA ARG A 9 -1.44 -1.82 20.40
C ARG A 9 -2.96 -1.76 20.28
N ILE A 10 -3.51 -2.57 19.41
CA ILE A 10 -4.96 -2.76 19.30
C ILE A 10 -5.33 -3.93 20.20
N LEU A 11 -6.22 -3.67 21.19
CA LEU A 11 -6.85 -4.69 21.99
C LEU A 11 -8.15 -5.10 21.31
N PHE A 12 -8.20 -6.32 20.82
CA PHE A 12 -9.45 -6.93 20.35
C PHE A 12 -9.68 -8.22 21.13
N ASN A 13 -10.81 -8.32 21.83
CA ASN A 13 -11.17 -9.46 22.69
C ASN A 13 -10.07 -9.85 23.70
N GLY A 14 -9.40 -8.87 24.31
CA GLY A 14 -8.34 -9.09 25.30
C GLY A 14 -7.03 -9.62 24.76
N ARG A 15 -6.87 -9.72 23.45
CA ARG A 15 -5.61 -10.09 22.79
C ARG A 15 -4.91 -8.85 22.24
N HIS A 16 -3.60 -8.77 22.45
CA HIS A 16 -2.76 -7.76 21.83
C HIS A 16 -2.43 -8.23 20.41
N PHE A 17 -2.90 -7.48 19.42
CA PHE A 17 -2.41 -7.64 18.05
C PHE A 17 -1.24 -6.67 17.86
N GLY A 18 -0.05 -7.19 17.64
CA GLY A 18 1.09 -6.40 17.23
C GLY A 18 0.82 -5.81 15.85
N THR A 19 0.62 -4.49 15.78
CA THR A 19 0.22 -3.81 14.55
C THR A 19 1.21 -2.73 14.15
N GLY A 20 2.47 -2.87 14.59
CA GLY A 20 3.54 -1.97 14.17
C GLY A 20 3.95 -2.15 12.71
N ASN A 21 3.52 -3.21 12.05
CA ASN A 21 3.97 -3.53 10.69
C ASN A 21 3.15 -2.79 9.62
N PHE A 22 3.85 -2.38 8.57
CA PHE A 22 3.21 -1.92 7.34
C PHE A 22 2.62 -3.12 6.61
N ARG A 23 1.28 -3.23 6.57
CA ARG A 23 0.56 -4.34 5.93
C ARG A 23 -0.91 -4.00 5.70
N TYR A 24 -1.60 -4.71 4.81
CA TYR A 24 -3.05 -4.62 4.55
C TYR A 24 -3.59 -3.18 4.55
N ASP A 25 -4.26 -2.75 5.62
CA ASP A 25 -4.86 -1.42 5.69
C ASP A 25 -3.86 -0.28 5.52
N SER A 26 -2.59 -0.49 5.87
CA SER A 26 -1.52 0.48 5.63
C SER A 26 -1.24 0.69 4.15
N TRP A 27 -1.51 -0.30 3.28
CA TRP A 27 -1.29 -0.16 1.84
C TRP A 27 -2.15 0.93 1.22
N ARG A 28 -3.32 1.21 1.80
CA ARG A 28 -4.22 2.26 1.30
C ARG A 28 -3.68 3.67 1.53
N VAL A 29 -2.76 3.84 2.45
CA VAL A 29 -2.23 5.17 2.80
C VAL A 29 -1.56 5.87 1.62
N PRO A 30 -0.62 5.26 0.87
CA PRO A 30 -0.04 5.90 -0.32
C PRO A 30 -1.07 6.33 -1.35
N MET A 31 -2.05 5.47 -1.62
CA MET A 31 -3.11 5.73 -2.57
C MET A 31 -4.03 6.87 -2.11
N ASN A 32 -4.40 6.92 -0.82
CA ASN A 32 -5.25 7.97 -0.29
C ASN A 32 -4.55 9.33 -0.26
N ILE A 33 -3.25 9.37 0.06
CA ILE A 33 -2.45 10.61 -0.02
C ILE A 33 -2.36 11.08 -1.48
N ALA A 34 -2.15 10.16 -2.42
CA ALA A 34 -2.13 10.46 -3.84
C ALA A 34 -3.47 11.02 -4.35
N LEU A 35 -4.58 10.48 -3.84
CA LEU A 35 -5.91 10.98 -4.17
C LEU A 35 -6.14 12.39 -3.62
N ASP A 36 -5.82 12.62 -2.35
CA ASP A 36 -5.92 13.94 -1.72
C ASP A 36 -5.06 14.96 -2.46
N TYR A 37 -3.83 14.60 -2.83
CA TYR A 37 -2.97 15.47 -3.64
C TYR A 37 -3.63 15.83 -4.98
N SER A 38 -4.23 14.88 -5.68
CA SER A 38 -4.86 15.11 -6.97
C SER A 38 -6.14 15.96 -6.88
N TRP A 39 -6.82 15.96 -5.74
CA TRP A 39 -8.05 16.71 -5.52
C TRP A 39 -7.83 18.09 -4.90
N SER A 40 -6.98 18.16 -3.88
CA SER A 40 -6.84 19.36 -3.04
C SER A 40 -5.44 19.98 -3.11
N CYS A 41 -4.40 19.18 -3.27
CA CYS A 41 -3.00 19.60 -3.23
C CYS A 41 -2.69 20.42 -1.94
N ALA A 42 -3.35 20.08 -0.83
CA ALA A 42 -3.40 20.90 0.39
C ALA A 42 -2.04 21.01 1.10
N ASP A 43 -1.21 19.96 1.01
CA ASP A 43 0.15 19.93 1.58
C ASP A 43 1.14 19.34 0.57
N LYS A 44 1.26 20.04 -0.54
CA LYS A 44 1.99 19.59 -1.74
C LYS A 44 3.40 19.10 -1.45
N GLU A 45 4.16 19.84 -0.67
CA GLU A 45 5.57 19.52 -0.41
C GLU A 45 5.70 18.24 0.40
N TRP A 46 4.90 18.11 1.45
CA TRP A 46 4.89 16.90 2.28
C TRP A 46 4.37 15.68 1.50
N GLN A 47 3.28 15.85 0.74
CA GLN A 47 2.68 14.77 -0.07
C GLN A 47 3.68 14.23 -1.11
N ARG A 48 4.39 15.12 -1.80
CA ARG A 48 5.44 14.73 -2.74
C ARG A 48 6.60 14.02 -2.05
N ALA A 49 7.12 14.58 -0.96
CA ALA A 49 8.19 13.95 -0.19
C ALA A 49 7.80 12.57 0.35
N TYR A 50 6.53 12.38 0.71
CA TYR A 50 5.99 11.07 1.10
C TYR A 50 6.00 10.11 -0.09
N GLY A 51 5.47 10.52 -1.24
CA GLY A 51 5.43 9.69 -2.45
C GLY A 51 6.82 9.22 -2.90
N GLU A 52 7.78 10.13 -2.92
CA GLU A 52 9.17 9.81 -3.26
C GLU A 52 9.77 8.79 -2.27
N LYS A 53 9.55 8.96 -0.98
CA LYS A 53 10.06 8.02 0.03
C LYS A 53 9.46 6.63 -0.10
N ILE A 54 8.15 6.54 -0.28
CA ILE A 54 7.46 5.25 -0.36
C ILE A 54 7.85 4.50 -1.64
N GLN A 55 7.93 5.17 -2.78
CA GLN A 55 8.35 4.54 -4.02
C GLN A 55 9.83 4.15 -3.99
N ASN A 56 10.72 5.00 -3.50
CA ASN A 56 12.12 4.65 -3.35
C ASN A 56 12.33 3.45 -2.42
N PHE A 57 11.56 3.36 -1.34
CA PHE A 57 11.61 2.21 -0.46
C PHE A 57 11.25 0.92 -1.21
N PHE A 58 10.08 0.85 -1.85
CA PHE A 58 9.66 -0.36 -2.55
C PHE A 58 10.54 -0.67 -3.77
N TYR A 59 11.06 0.33 -4.44
CA TYR A 59 12.02 0.13 -5.51
C TYR A 59 13.32 -0.52 -5.01
N SER A 60 13.81 -0.08 -3.85
CA SER A 60 15.00 -0.66 -3.22
C SER A 60 14.80 -2.10 -2.74
N GLN A 61 13.56 -2.50 -2.45
CA GLN A 61 13.22 -3.89 -2.11
C GLN A 61 13.09 -4.81 -3.35
N GLY A 62 13.21 -4.23 -4.55
CA GLY A 62 13.03 -4.91 -5.82
C GLY A 62 11.59 -4.80 -6.34
N ILE A 63 11.43 -4.07 -7.44
CA ILE A 63 10.11 -3.69 -7.98
C ILE A 63 9.21 -4.89 -8.32
N ASP A 64 9.79 -6.04 -8.62
CA ASP A 64 9.09 -7.28 -8.98
C ASP A 64 9.05 -8.30 -7.81
N THR A 65 9.63 -7.96 -6.65
CA THR A 65 9.86 -8.94 -5.57
C THR A 65 9.52 -8.45 -4.18
N PHE A 66 9.26 -7.16 -3.98
CA PHE A 66 8.89 -6.66 -2.65
C PHE A 66 7.67 -7.40 -2.11
N VAL A 67 7.68 -7.61 -0.81
CA VAL A 67 6.66 -8.41 -0.13
C VAL A 67 5.56 -7.52 0.46
N ASP A 68 4.49 -8.16 0.90
CA ASP A 68 3.26 -7.53 1.34
C ASP A 68 3.27 -7.07 2.80
N GLN A 69 4.38 -7.28 3.52
CA GLN A 69 4.52 -6.85 4.91
C GLN A 69 5.95 -6.47 5.25
N TYR A 70 6.09 -5.35 5.99
CA TYR A 70 7.36 -4.84 6.51
C TYR A 70 7.21 -4.36 7.95
N CYS A 71 8.27 -4.48 8.75
CA CYS A 71 8.39 -3.80 10.03
C CYS A 71 8.55 -2.29 9.84
N VAL A 72 8.39 -1.51 10.92
CA VAL A 72 8.52 -0.03 10.86
C VAL A 72 9.91 0.42 10.45
N ASP A 73 10.93 -0.37 10.74
CA ASP A 73 12.33 -0.12 10.32
C ASP A 73 12.64 -0.54 8.88
N GLY A 74 11.65 -1.08 8.16
CA GLY A 74 11.77 -1.55 6.78
C GLY A 74 12.29 -2.98 6.64
N SER A 75 12.55 -3.69 7.72
CA SER A 75 12.92 -5.10 7.67
C SER A 75 11.71 -6.00 7.36
N ILE A 76 11.98 -7.18 6.82
CA ILE A 76 10.96 -8.21 6.63
C ILE A 76 10.68 -8.85 8.00
N PRO A 77 9.40 -8.94 8.43
CA PRO A 77 9.07 -9.51 9.73
C PRO A 77 9.38 -11.01 9.79
N GLU A 78 9.75 -11.48 10.98
CA GLU A 78 9.91 -12.91 11.24
C GLU A 78 8.55 -13.63 11.25
N GLU A 79 8.54 -14.92 10.98
CA GLU A 79 7.33 -15.74 10.93
C GLU A 79 6.45 -15.61 12.17
N GLN A 80 7.06 -15.60 13.35
CA GLN A 80 6.35 -15.43 14.63
C GLN A 80 5.61 -14.09 14.72
N ASP A 81 6.17 -13.03 14.15
CA ASP A 81 5.57 -11.69 14.19
C ASP A 81 4.42 -11.58 13.17
N ILE A 82 4.53 -12.24 12.03
CA ILE A 82 3.46 -12.35 11.05
C ILE A 82 2.24 -13.03 11.68
N LEU A 83 2.45 -14.12 12.40
CA LEU A 83 1.38 -14.86 13.07
C LEU A 83 0.78 -14.09 14.25
N ALA A 84 1.63 -13.47 15.08
CA ALA A 84 1.20 -12.66 16.23
C ALA A 84 0.36 -11.46 15.78
N ALA A 85 0.63 -10.92 14.61
CA ALA A 85 -0.13 -9.83 14.02
C ALA A 85 -1.48 -10.25 13.42
N GLY A 86 -1.91 -11.51 13.59
CA GLY A 86 -3.17 -12.04 13.06
C GLY A 86 -3.09 -12.39 11.58
N GLY A 87 -1.90 -12.64 11.06
CA GLY A 87 -1.70 -13.17 9.71
C GLY A 87 -2.35 -14.54 9.56
N TRP A 88 -3.15 -14.70 8.51
CA TRP A 88 -3.80 -15.98 8.18
C TRP A 88 -2.81 -16.97 7.56
N THR A 89 -1.66 -16.48 7.13
CA THR A 89 -0.63 -17.24 6.45
C THR A 89 0.75 -16.70 6.82
N LYS A 90 1.72 -17.59 6.86
CA LYS A 90 3.15 -17.27 7.04
C LYS A 90 3.82 -16.82 5.73
N VAL A 91 3.15 -16.99 4.62
CA VAL A 91 3.70 -16.70 3.30
C VAL A 91 3.55 -15.21 3.02
N LEU A 92 4.66 -14.54 2.83
CA LEU A 92 4.71 -13.18 2.31
C LEU A 92 4.65 -13.23 0.77
N ARG A 93 3.88 -12.35 0.16
CA ARG A 93 3.63 -12.35 -1.28
C ARG A 93 3.95 -11.00 -1.89
N HIS A 94 4.26 -10.98 -3.15
CA HIS A 94 4.25 -9.78 -3.96
C HIS A 94 2.79 -9.46 -4.33
N SER A 95 2.05 -8.87 -3.37
CA SER A 95 0.61 -8.67 -3.48
C SER A 95 0.24 -7.64 -4.56
N VAL A 96 -0.71 -8.01 -5.42
CA VAL A 96 -1.27 -7.12 -6.44
C VAL A 96 -1.89 -5.88 -5.83
N GLY A 97 -2.51 -5.99 -4.65
CA GLY A 97 -3.06 -4.85 -3.93
C GLY A 97 -1.99 -3.84 -3.52
N LEU A 98 -0.85 -4.32 -2.98
CA LEU A 98 0.25 -3.44 -2.61
C LEU A 98 0.93 -2.84 -3.85
N VAL A 99 1.20 -3.64 -4.89
CA VAL A 99 1.72 -3.13 -6.17
C VAL A 99 0.85 -1.99 -6.69
N SER A 100 -0.47 -2.16 -6.62
CA SER A 100 -1.44 -1.19 -7.09
C SER A 100 -1.42 0.12 -6.31
N THR A 101 -1.34 0.04 -4.99
CA THR A 101 -1.36 1.25 -4.15
C THR A 101 -0.04 2.03 -4.22
N VAL A 102 1.10 1.33 -4.35
CA VAL A 102 2.40 1.97 -4.59
C VAL A 102 2.45 2.61 -5.98
N ALA A 103 1.86 1.96 -6.99
CA ALA A 103 1.73 2.56 -8.32
C ALA A 103 0.87 3.83 -8.31
N ALA A 104 -0.23 3.86 -7.53
CA ALA A 104 -1.05 5.06 -7.40
C ALA A 104 -0.27 6.24 -6.78
N ALA A 105 0.73 5.98 -5.94
CA ALA A 105 1.63 7.02 -5.41
C ALA A 105 2.44 7.74 -6.51
N SER A 106 2.49 7.23 -7.74
CA SER A 106 3.10 7.91 -8.89
C SER A 106 2.45 9.28 -9.19
N LEU A 107 1.22 9.53 -8.75
CA LEU A 107 0.60 10.86 -8.82
C LEU A 107 1.33 11.91 -7.97
N LEU A 108 2.11 11.48 -6.97
CA LEU A 108 2.89 12.35 -6.08
C LEU A 108 4.30 12.62 -6.58
N CYS A 109 4.79 11.82 -7.52
CA CYS A 109 6.20 11.74 -7.90
C CYS A 109 6.41 12.18 -9.34
N ASP A 110 7.59 12.76 -9.59
CA ASP A 110 8.00 13.18 -10.93
C ASP A 110 9.44 12.65 -11.20
N HIS A 111 9.56 11.32 -11.18
CA HIS A 111 10.83 10.62 -11.45
C HIS A 111 10.61 9.34 -12.28
N GLU A 112 11.68 8.82 -12.86
CA GLU A 112 11.61 7.71 -13.83
C GLU A 112 11.02 6.43 -13.23
N ILE A 113 11.38 6.10 -11.98
CA ILE A 113 10.89 4.88 -11.33
C ILE A 113 9.35 4.86 -11.15
N SER A 114 8.70 6.02 -11.11
CA SER A 114 7.23 6.11 -11.03
C SER A 114 6.56 5.44 -12.24
N ARG A 115 7.16 5.56 -13.42
CA ARG A 115 6.66 4.92 -14.64
C ARG A 115 6.76 3.40 -14.57
N GLU A 116 7.84 2.90 -13.96
CA GLU A 116 8.01 1.46 -13.79
C GLU A 116 6.92 0.89 -12.87
N PHE A 117 6.54 1.58 -11.79
CA PHE A 117 5.41 1.16 -10.95
C PHE A 117 4.08 1.17 -11.70
N ILE A 118 3.83 2.17 -12.55
CA ILE A 118 2.63 2.21 -13.39
C ILE A 118 2.63 1.03 -14.36
N ASP A 119 3.76 0.71 -14.97
CA ASP A 119 3.89 -0.43 -15.89
C ASP A 119 3.65 -1.76 -15.16
N ARG A 120 4.11 -1.91 -13.91
CA ARG A 120 3.82 -3.10 -13.09
C ARG A 120 2.34 -3.23 -12.78
N LEU A 121 1.68 -2.13 -12.40
CA LEU A 121 0.22 -2.13 -12.22
C LEU A 121 -0.49 -2.53 -13.52
N TRP A 122 -0.12 -1.92 -14.66
CA TRP A 122 -0.76 -2.18 -15.94
C TRP A 122 -0.68 -3.65 -16.35
N ASN A 123 0.47 -4.27 -16.14
CA ASN A 123 0.72 -5.67 -16.46
C ASN A 123 0.32 -6.64 -15.35
N SER A 124 -0.10 -6.14 -14.18
CA SER A 124 -0.50 -7.00 -13.06
C SER A 124 -1.76 -7.79 -13.41
N LYS A 125 -1.82 -9.01 -12.89
CA LYS A 125 -2.99 -9.87 -13.01
C LYS A 125 -3.56 -10.14 -11.63
N ASN A 126 -4.87 -10.12 -11.53
CA ASN A 126 -5.57 -10.51 -10.31
C ASN A 126 -6.03 -11.96 -10.45
N GLU A 127 -5.14 -12.88 -10.19
CA GLU A 127 -5.31 -14.33 -10.31
C GLU A 127 -4.67 -15.04 -9.11
N PRO A 128 -5.02 -16.31 -8.82
CA PRO A 128 -4.45 -17.06 -7.71
C PRO A 128 -2.92 -17.10 -7.77
N TYR A 129 -2.27 -16.97 -6.60
CA TYR A 129 -0.85 -17.18 -6.44
C TYR A 129 -0.48 -18.66 -6.59
N GLU A 130 0.80 -18.98 -6.72
CA GLU A 130 1.30 -20.35 -6.90
C GLU A 130 0.87 -21.30 -5.76
N ASP A 131 0.71 -20.78 -4.55
CA ASP A 131 0.23 -21.53 -3.38
C ASP A 131 -1.30 -21.69 -3.33
N GLY A 132 -2.02 -21.20 -4.35
CA GLY A 132 -3.47 -21.25 -4.47
C GLY A 132 -4.21 -20.16 -3.68
N TYR A 133 -3.52 -19.30 -2.94
CA TYR A 133 -4.17 -18.15 -2.28
C TYR A 133 -4.66 -17.15 -3.32
N PHE A 134 -5.84 -16.61 -3.10
CA PHE A 134 -6.44 -15.60 -3.97
C PHE A 134 -7.31 -14.63 -3.17
N ASP A 135 -6.94 -13.37 -3.18
CA ASP A 135 -7.77 -12.30 -2.62
C ASP A 135 -8.41 -11.48 -3.74
N ALA A 136 -9.48 -12.01 -4.30
CA ALA A 136 -10.24 -11.33 -5.36
C ALA A 136 -10.88 -10.03 -4.89
N TYR A 137 -11.24 -9.96 -3.61
CA TYR A 137 -11.94 -8.80 -3.05
C TYR A 137 -10.98 -7.66 -2.74
N TYR A 138 -10.03 -7.86 -1.84
CA TYR A 138 -9.17 -6.79 -1.36
C TYR A 138 -8.16 -6.35 -2.42
N ASP A 139 -7.38 -7.28 -2.95
CA ASP A 139 -6.42 -7.00 -4.02
C ASP A 139 -7.12 -6.47 -5.29
N GLY A 140 -8.26 -7.05 -5.66
CA GLY A 140 -9.03 -6.64 -6.82
C GLY A 140 -9.60 -5.23 -6.69
N LEU A 141 -10.10 -4.84 -5.51
CA LEU A 141 -10.59 -3.48 -5.28
C LEU A 141 -9.45 -2.46 -5.26
N LEU A 142 -8.33 -2.76 -4.61
CA LEU A 142 -7.18 -1.85 -4.60
C LEU A 142 -6.64 -1.63 -6.02
N ARG A 143 -6.59 -2.69 -6.84
CA ARG A 143 -6.20 -2.59 -8.23
C ARG A 143 -7.17 -1.73 -9.05
N LEU A 144 -8.47 -1.93 -8.90
CA LEU A 144 -9.49 -1.12 -9.56
C LEU A 144 -9.34 0.37 -9.20
N PHE A 145 -9.23 0.67 -7.90
CA PHE A 145 -9.08 2.06 -7.45
C PHE A 145 -7.78 2.70 -7.96
N ALA A 146 -6.67 1.97 -7.97
CA ALA A 146 -5.43 2.49 -8.52
C ALA A 146 -5.56 2.86 -10.00
N PHE A 147 -6.22 2.05 -10.81
CA PHE A 147 -6.53 2.39 -12.20
C PHE A 147 -7.42 3.63 -12.32
N MET A 148 -8.44 3.75 -11.46
CA MET A 148 -9.31 4.93 -11.46
C MET A 148 -8.54 6.21 -11.11
N HIS A 149 -7.63 6.14 -10.13
CA HIS A 149 -6.79 7.27 -9.72
C HIS A 149 -5.86 7.69 -10.86
N LEU A 150 -5.07 6.76 -11.38
CA LEU A 150 -4.05 7.04 -12.38
C LEU A 150 -4.64 7.45 -13.74
N SER A 151 -5.85 6.98 -14.05
CA SER A 151 -6.55 7.40 -15.27
C SER A 151 -7.27 8.76 -15.14
N GLY A 152 -7.28 9.38 -13.97
CA GLY A 152 -8.01 10.61 -13.68
C GLY A 152 -9.54 10.46 -13.68
N ASN A 153 -10.05 9.23 -13.61
CA ASN A 153 -11.49 8.96 -13.59
C ASN A 153 -12.10 8.94 -12.19
N TYR A 154 -11.28 9.09 -11.14
CA TYR A 154 -11.75 9.19 -9.76
C TYR A 154 -11.89 10.66 -9.36
N ARG A 155 -13.03 11.24 -9.68
CA ARG A 155 -13.26 12.68 -9.59
C ARG A 155 -14.21 13.03 -8.46
N VAL A 156 -14.03 14.22 -7.89
CA VAL A 156 -15.05 14.84 -7.05
C VAL A 156 -16.19 15.32 -7.97
N ILE A 157 -17.40 14.86 -7.68
CA ILE A 157 -18.61 15.31 -8.38
C ILE A 157 -19.31 16.32 -7.47
N THR A 158 -19.30 17.59 -7.86
CA THR A 158 -20.07 18.64 -7.17
C THR A 158 -21.45 18.74 -7.81
N PRO A 159 -22.49 19.03 -7.00
CA PRO A 159 -23.81 19.37 -7.56
C PRO A 159 -23.66 20.52 -8.56
N ALA A 160 -24.41 20.47 -9.65
CA ALA A 160 -24.53 21.62 -10.53
C ALA A 160 -25.23 22.76 -9.77
N GLU A 161 -24.69 23.97 -9.84
CA GLU A 161 -25.30 25.20 -9.30
C GLU A 161 -26.60 25.51 -10.06
#